data_e2760445578f179a562351196bdbacb2
#
_entry.id   e2760445578f179a562351196bdbacb2
#
_cell.length_a   1.000
_cell.length_b   1.000
_cell.length_c   1.000
_cell.angle_alpha   90.00
_cell.angle_beta   90.00
_cell.angle_gamma   90.00
#
_symmetry.space_group_name_H-M   'P 1'
#
loop_
_entity.id
_entity.type
_entity.pdbx_description
1 polymer ?
#
loop_
_entity_poly.entity_id
_entity_poly.type
_entity_poly.pdbx_seq_one_letter_code
_entity_poly.pdbx_strand_id
1 'polypeptide(L)'
;MNDEQLVQAAQAGDLDAFNRLVLSYQALAFNIAYRLLGNDKAAEDATQDAFVSAYRNIHRYRGGSFKAWLLRIVTNGCYDELRRWQRRPQTELEPDGEDGNPVEPAWMADPGESPQELAERVELNAAIQRCLSQLETELRAAVVLVDVQGMDYAEAAEVMKRPLGTVKSRLARARSRLQHCLQGFAELLPDRFRLHTKETQ
;
A
#
# COMPACT_ATOMS: atom_id res chain seq x y z
N MET A 1 -13.04 -22.55 -4.03
CA MET A 1 -14.09 -21.65 -3.50
C MET A 1 -13.72 -20.25 -3.92
N ASN A 2 -14.68 -19.46 -4.38
CA ASN A 2 -14.49 -18.04 -4.65
C ASN A 2 -14.60 -17.22 -3.34
N ASP A 3 -14.24 -15.94 -3.38
CA ASP A 3 -14.28 -15.06 -2.21
C ASP A 3 -15.66 -15.02 -1.53
N GLU A 4 -16.72 -14.99 -2.32
CA GLU A 4 -18.10 -14.92 -1.80
C GLU A 4 -18.46 -16.15 -0.96
N GLN A 5 -18.07 -17.33 -1.42
CA GLN A 5 -18.29 -18.59 -0.67
C GLN A 5 -17.45 -18.62 0.61
N LEU A 6 -16.19 -18.16 0.55
CA LEU A 6 -15.32 -18.05 1.72
C LEU A 6 -15.88 -17.08 2.75
N VAL A 7 -16.36 -15.92 2.30
CA VAL A 7 -16.97 -14.91 3.18
C VAL A 7 -18.24 -15.46 3.83
N GLN A 8 -19.12 -16.11 3.09
CA GLN A 8 -20.35 -16.71 3.64
C GLN A 8 -20.03 -17.78 4.71
N ALA A 9 -19.05 -18.66 4.44
CA ALA A 9 -18.60 -19.63 5.41
C ALA A 9 -17.99 -18.97 6.66
N ALA A 10 -17.14 -17.97 6.47
CA ALA A 10 -16.57 -17.21 7.58
C ALA A 10 -17.62 -16.45 8.42
N GLN A 11 -18.67 -15.92 7.78
CA GLN A 11 -19.82 -15.32 8.48
C GLN A 11 -20.62 -16.36 9.30
N ALA A 12 -20.63 -17.62 8.85
CA ALA A 12 -21.21 -18.73 9.59
C ALA A 12 -20.30 -19.28 10.71
N GLY A 13 -19.10 -18.71 10.90
CA GLY A 13 -18.16 -19.07 11.96
C GLY A 13 -17.05 -20.03 11.52
N ASP A 14 -16.93 -20.34 10.24
CA ASP A 14 -15.83 -21.15 9.70
C ASP A 14 -14.53 -20.36 9.69
N LEU A 15 -13.65 -20.68 10.65
CA LEU A 15 -12.34 -20.05 10.80
C LEU A 15 -11.39 -20.41 9.65
N ASP A 16 -11.48 -21.63 9.12
CA ASP A 16 -10.62 -22.07 8.01
C ASP A 16 -10.94 -21.29 6.73
N ALA A 17 -12.22 -21.01 6.48
CA ALA A 17 -12.63 -20.14 5.38
C ALA A 17 -12.07 -18.71 5.53
N PHE A 18 -12.09 -18.16 6.75
CA PHE A 18 -11.47 -16.84 7.00
C PHE A 18 -9.95 -16.89 6.82
N ASN A 19 -9.27 -17.92 7.30
CA ASN A 19 -7.82 -18.09 7.12
C ASN A 19 -7.42 -18.14 5.63
N ARG A 20 -8.25 -18.74 4.79
CA ARG A 20 -8.05 -18.73 3.33
C ARG A 20 -8.14 -17.31 2.76
N LEU A 21 -9.07 -16.49 3.23
CA LEU A 21 -9.14 -15.08 2.85
C LEU A 21 -7.88 -14.33 3.30
N VAL A 22 -7.40 -14.57 4.53
CA VAL A 22 -6.13 -13.99 5.01
C VAL A 22 -4.99 -14.34 4.06
N LEU A 23 -4.79 -15.61 3.76
CA LEU A 23 -3.73 -16.07 2.86
C LEU A 23 -3.83 -15.45 1.45
N SER A 24 -5.05 -15.25 0.95
CA SER A 24 -5.28 -14.65 -0.37
C SER A 24 -4.97 -13.14 -0.40
N TYR A 25 -5.13 -12.44 0.72
CA TYR A 25 -5.06 -10.98 0.75
C TYR A 25 -3.93 -10.39 1.59
N GLN A 26 -3.17 -11.20 2.36
CA GLN A 26 -2.12 -10.69 3.24
C GLN A 26 -1.04 -9.90 2.51
N ALA A 27 -0.58 -10.38 1.35
CA ALA A 27 0.41 -9.71 0.54
C ALA A 27 -0.07 -8.34 0.07
N LEU A 28 -1.32 -8.29 -0.41
CA LEU A 28 -1.95 -7.07 -0.89
C LEU A 28 -2.13 -6.06 0.25
N ALA A 29 -2.61 -6.51 1.41
CA ALA A 29 -2.83 -5.68 2.59
C ALA A 29 -1.51 -5.10 3.12
N PHE A 30 -0.47 -5.94 3.24
CA PHE A 30 0.86 -5.52 3.64
C PHE A 30 1.45 -4.48 2.68
N ASN A 31 1.40 -4.73 1.37
CA ASN A 31 1.91 -3.79 0.38
C ASN A 31 1.27 -2.40 0.50
N ILE A 32 -0.04 -2.35 0.70
CA ILE A 32 -0.74 -1.07 0.90
C ILE A 32 -0.26 -0.41 2.20
N ALA A 33 -0.23 -1.16 3.31
CA ALA A 33 0.21 -0.63 4.59
C ALA A 33 1.66 -0.11 4.51
N TYR A 34 2.56 -0.88 3.91
CA TYR A 34 3.96 -0.47 3.72
C TYR A 34 4.09 0.80 2.87
N ARG A 35 3.39 0.85 1.72
CA ARG A 35 3.43 2.05 0.86
C ARG A 35 2.85 3.29 1.54
N LEU A 36 1.91 3.11 2.46
CA LEU A 36 1.32 4.21 3.22
C LEU A 36 2.18 4.64 4.41
N LEU A 37 2.72 3.69 5.18
CA LEU A 37 3.43 3.94 6.44
C LEU A 37 4.94 4.13 6.26
N GLY A 38 5.56 3.43 5.29
CA GLY A 38 6.99 3.53 5.00
C GLY A 38 7.89 2.79 6.00
N ASN A 39 7.32 1.92 6.82
CA ASN A 39 8.04 1.15 7.84
C ASN A 39 7.47 -0.27 7.89
N ASP A 40 8.34 -1.28 7.80
CA ASP A 40 7.96 -2.70 7.71
C ASP A 40 7.19 -3.15 8.95
N LYS A 41 7.70 -2.88 10.13
CA LYS A 41 7.07 -3.27 11.40
C LYS A 41 5.70 -2.63 11.57
N ALA A 42 5.59 -1.35 11.28
CA ALA A 42 4.29 -0.67 11.34
C ALA A 42 3.31 -1.21 10.28
N ALA A 43 3.79 -1.62 9.11
CA ALA A 43 2.98 -2.24 8.07
C ALA A 43 2.50 -3.64 8.47
N GLU A 44 3.36 -4.45 9.11
CA GLU A 44 2.99 -5.75 9.67
C GLU A 44 1.90 -5.59 10.74
N ASP A 45 2.12 -4.72 11.72
CA ASP A 45 1.18 -4.45 12.79
C ASP A 45 -0.17 -3.97 12.25
N ALA A 46 -0.16 -2.98 11.32
CA ALA A 46 -1.38 -2.47 10.70
C ALA A 46 -2.12 -3.53 9.88
N THR A 47 -1.39 -4.42 9.22
CA THR A 47 -1.96 -5.54 8.44
C THR A 47 -2.62 -6.55 9.38
N GLN A 48 -1.94 -6.94 10.45
CA GLN A 48 -2.48 -7.86 11.45
C GLN A 48 -3.73 -7.29 12.12
N ASP A 49 -3.68 -6.03 12.56
CA ASP A 49 -4.82 -5.33 13.16
C ASP A 49 -6.00 -5.24 12.20
N ALA A 50 -5.74 -5.02 10.91
CA ALA A 50 -6.78 -4.97 9.90
C ALA A 50 -7.47 -6.33 9.73
N PHE A 51 -6.75 -7.45 9.71
CA PHE A 51 -7.37 -8.78 9.64
C PHE A 51 -8.13 -9.14 10.92
N VAL A 52 -7.62 -8.80 12.09
CA VAL A 52 -8.34 -8.96 13.36
C VAL A 52 -9.64 -8.13 13.34
N SER A 53 -9.58 -6.90 12.88
CA SER A 53 -10.76 -6.04 12.71
C SER A 53 -11.73 -6.60 11.68
N ALA A 54 -11.22 -7.11 10.55
CA ALA A 54 -12.04 -7.75 9.51
C ALA A 54 -12.77 -8.97 10.07
N TYR A 55 -12.08 -9.86 10.79
CA TYR A 55 -12.68 -11.03 11.42
C TYR A 55 -13.81 -10.66 12.39
N ARG A 56 -13.54 -9.71 13.28
CA ARG A 56 -14.53 -9.22 14.26
C ARG A 56 -15.76 -8.59 13.61
N ASN A 57 -15.61 -8.03 12.41
CA ASN A 57 -16.67 -7.31 11.71
C ASN A 57 -17.20 -8.03 10.46
N ILE A 58 -16.77 -9.28 10.19
CA ILE A 58 -17.18 -10.03 8.99
C ILE A 58 -18.71 -10.17 8.89
N HIS A 59 -19.40 -10.28 10.01
CA HIS A 59 -20.86 -10.34 10.09
C HIS A 59 -21.56 -9.06 9.62
N ARG A 60 -20.85 -7.94 9.56
CA ARG A 60 -21.34 -6.63 9.06
C ARG A 60 -21.10 -6.44 7.57
N TYR A 61 -20.34 -7.33 6.95
CA TYR A 61 -20.14 -7.29 5.51
C TYR A 61 -21.45 -7.68 4.80
N ARG A 62 -21.93 -6.82 3.89
CA ARG A 62 -23.24 -6.97 3.24
C ARG A 62 -23.15 -7.27 1.74
N GLY A 63 -22.01 -7.77 1.28
CA GLY A 63 -21.77 -8.05 -0.13
C GLY A 63 -20.99 -6.95 -0.85
N GLY A 64 -20.78 -7.15 -2.15
CA GLY A 64 -19.91 -6.32 -2.99
C GLY A 64 -18.49 -6.89 -3.08
N SER A 65 -17.48 -6.04 -3.24
CA SER A 65 -16.07 -6.47 -3.29
C SER A 65 -15.51 -6.66 -1.89
N PHE A 66 -15.22 -7.91 -1.50
CA PHE A 66 -14.53 -8.20 -0.23
C PHE A 66 -13.15 -7.52 -0.20
N LYS A 67 -12.44 -7.55 -1.34
CA LYS A 67 -11.17 -6.82 -1.51
C LYS A 67 -11.32 -5.35 -1.11
N ALA A 68 -12.27 -4.63 -1.69
CA ALA A 68 -12.47 -3.20 -1.41
C ALA A 68 -12.84 -2.95 0.06
N TRP A 69 -13.68 -3.81 0.65
CA TRP A 69 -14.04 -3.73 2.07
C TRP A 69 -12.84 -3.94 3.00
N LEU A 70 -12.02 -4.97 2.74
CA LEU A 70 -10.80 -5.24 3.51
C LEU A 70 -9.80 -4.07 3.36
N LEU A 71 -9.53 -3.62 2.13
CA LEU A 71 -8.55 -2.56 1.90
C LEU A 71 -8.98 -1.21 2.49
N ARG A 72 -10.27 -0.98 2.64
CA ARG A 72 -10.78 0.16 3.42
C ARG A 72 -10.41 0.05 4.90
N ILE A 73 -10.46 -1.16 5.48
CA ILE A 73 -10.05 -1.39 6.87
C ILE A 73 -8.55 -1.10 7.02
N VAL A 74 -7.72 -1.68 6.14
CA VAL A 74 -6.26 -1.46 6.11
C VAL A 74 -5.93 0.03 5.99
N THR A 75 -6.48 0.71 4.99
CA THR A 75 -6.21 2.13 4.73
C THR A 75 -6.62 3.02 5.91
N ASN A 76 -7.77 2.74 6.54
CA ASN A 76 -8.20 3.48 7.73
C ASN A 76 -7.25 3.25 8.90
N GLY A 77 -6.80 2.01 9.14
CA GLY A 77 -5.81 1.69 10.16
C GLY A 77 -4.50 2.46 9.96
N CYS A 78 -4.00 2.49 8.72
CA CYS A 78 -2.82 3.28 8.37
C CYS A 78 -3.01 4.78 8.60
N TYR A 79 -4.18 5.34 8.28
CA TYR A 79 -4.48 6.76 8.56
C TYR A 79 -4.50 7.07 10.04
N ASP A 80 -5.05 6.18 10.85
CA ASP A 80 -5.10 6.36 12.30
C ASP A 80 -3.68 6.30 12.89
N GLU A 81 -2.82 5.43 12.36
CA GLU A 81 -1.41 5.35 12.77
C GLU A 81 -0.63 6.61 12.38
N LEU A 82 -0.76 7.09 11.14
CA LEU A 82 -0.14 8.33 10.70
C LEU A 82 -0.59 9.55 11.53
N ARG A 83 -1.87 9.59 11.89
CA ARG A 83 -2.38 10.63 12.79
C ARG A 83 -1.82 10.51 14.21
N ARG A 84 -1.57 9.30 14.72
CA ARG A 84 -0.90 9.08 16.02
C ARG A 84 0.52 9.61 15.98
N TRP A 85 1.29 9.31 14.92
CA TRP A 85 2.66 9.81 14.77
C TRP A 85 2.70 11.35 14.73
N GLN A 86 1.79 11.99 14.00
CA GLN A 86 1.71 13.45 13.94
C GLN A 86 1.36 14.10 15.29
N ARG A 87 0.68 13.40 16.19
CA ARG A 87 0.30 13.93 17.51
C ARG A 87 1.32 13.64 18.60
N ARG A 88 2.25 12.71 18.40
CA ARG A 88 3.33 12.50 19.34
C ARG A 88 4.22 13.74 19.31
N PRO A 89 4.48 14.39 20.48
CA PRO A 89 5.50 15.44 20.52
C PRO A 89 6.79 14.83 19.99
N GLN A 90 7.51 15.56 19.15
CA GLN A 90 8.89 15.24 18.80
C GLN A 90 9.77 15.39 20.06
N THR A 91 9.65 14.46 20.97
CA THR A 91 10.74 14.16 21.88
C THR A 91 11.73 13.40 21.00
N GLU A 92 12.93 13.93 20.88
CA GLU A 92 14.09 13.38 20.16
C GLU A 92 14.33 11.90 20.49
N LEU A 93 13.49 11.04 19.97
CA LEU A 93 13.82 9.70 19.58
C LEU A 93 13.95 9.85 18.08
N GLU A 94 15.18 9.93 17.61
CA GLU A 94 15.51 9.59 16.24
C GLU A 94 14.59 8.43 15.87
N PRO A 95 13.84 8.49 14.74
CA PRO A 95 13.31 7.26 14.23
C PRO A 95 14.56 6.37 14.15
N ASP A 96 14.54 5.22 14.77
CA ASP A 96 15.50 4.16 14.48
C ASP A 96 15.44 3.96 12.97
N GLY A 97 16.12 4.86 12.28
CA GLY A 97 16.59 4.71 10.93
C GLY A 97 17.74 3.74 11.02
N GLU A 98 17.44 2.49 11.35
CA GLU A 98 18.16 1.48 10.66
C GLU A 98 17.93 1.80 9.19
N ASP A 99 19.01 2.14 8.49
CA ASP A 99 19.13 2.05 7.02
C ASP A 99 18.88 0.58 6.60
N GLY A 100 17.78 0.03 7.07
CA GLY A 100 17.26 -1.23 6.66
C GLY A 100 16.77 -1.03 5.24
N ASN A 101 17.55 -1.48 4.26
CA ASN A 101 17.02 -1.84 2.97
C ASN A 101 15.64 -2.48 3.20
N PRO A 102 14.57 -2.04 2.53
CA PRO A 102 13.27 -2.63 2.69
C PRO A 102 13.42 -4.14 2.48
N VAL A 103 13.44 -4.88 3.57
CA VAL A 103 13.48 -6.34 3.51
C VAL A 103 12.09 -6.75 3.10
N GLU A 104 11.93 -7.02 1.81
CA GLU A 104 10.67 -7.64 1.37
C GLU A 104 10.48 -8.93 2.18
N PRO A 105 9.31 -9.14 2.77
CA PRO A 105 9.03 -10.38 3.48
C PRO A 105 9.34 -11.56 2.58
N ALA A 106 9.96 -12.61 3.13
CA ALA A 106 10.45 -13.77 2.37
C ALA A 106 9.39 -14.44 1.47
N TRP A 107 8.10 -14.26 1.79
CA TRP A 107 6.96 -14.74 1.00
C TRP A 107 6.67 -13.89 -0.26
N MET A 108 7.35 -12.75 -0.46
CA MET A 108 7.27 -11.89 -1.66
C MET A 108 8.45 -12.09 -2.61
N ALA A 109 9.48 -12.84 -2.21
CA ALA A 109 10.65 -13.10 -3.05
C ALA A 109 10.26 -13.99 -4.24
N ASP A 110 10.69 -13.61 -5.46
CA ASP A 110 10.58 -14.49 -6.63
C ASP A 110 11.73 -15.51 -6.59
N PRO A 111 11.44 -16.82 -6.50
CA PRO A 111 12.48 -17.85 -6.43
C PRO A 111 13.40 -17.92 -7.67
N GLY A 112 13.02 -17.28 -8.78
CA GLY A 112 13.75 -17.28 -10.04
C GLY A 112 14.63 -16.05 -10.27
N GLU A 113 14.60 -15.05 -9.40
CA GLU A 113 15.28 -13.77 -9.55
C GLU A 113 16.79 -13.90 -9.25
N SER A 114 17.62 -13.34 -10.11
CA SER A 114 19.06 -13.30 -9.84
C SER A 114 19.40 -12.29 -8.74
N PRO A 115 20.56 -12.43 -8.04
CA PRO A 115 20.99 -11.47 -7.02
C PRO A 115 21.08 -10.03 -7.53
N GLN A 116 21.45 -9.84 -8.80
CA GLN A 116 21.53 -8.52 -9.40
C GLN A 116 20.15 -7.90 -9.63
N GLU A 117 19.21 -8.67 -10.20
CA GLU A 117 17.82 -8.23 -10.39
C GLU A 117 17.15 -7.89 -9.06
N LEU A 118 17.42 -8.69 -8.03
CA LEU A 118 16.96 -8.43 -6.66
C LEU A 118 17.50 -7.09 -6.15
N ALA A 119 18.80 -6.82 -6.30
CA ALA A 119 19.41 -5.57 -5.85
C ALA A 119 18.81 -4.36 -6.58
N GLU A 120 18.69 -4.41 -7.92
CA GLU A 120 18.09 -3.34 -8.73
C GLU A 120 16.63 -3.09 -8.33
N ARG A 121 15.86 -4.16 -8.07
CA ARG A 121 14.47 -4.06 -7.60
C ARG A 121 14.37 -3.46 -6.22
N VAL A 122 15.26 -3.81 -5.30
CA VAL A 122 15.30 -3.25 -3.94
C VAL A 122 15.61 -1.75 -4.00
N GLU A 123 16.61 -1.34 -4.77
CA GLU A 123 16.95 0.09 -4.94
C GLU A 123 15.80 0.89 -5.56
N LEU A 124 15.17 0.36 -6.61
CA LEU A 124 14.01 1.00 -7.23
C LEU A 124 12.84 1.11 -6.24
N ASN A 125 12.55 0.05 -5.48
CA ASN A 125 11.50 0.05 -4.48
C ASN A 125 11.78 1.09 -3.36
N ALA A 126 13.02 1.21 -2.92
CA ALA A 126 13.44 2.22 -1.95
C ALA A 126 13.25 3.65 -2.48
N ALA A 127 13.63 3.90 -3.76
CA ALA A 127 13.42 5.20 -4.41
C ALA A 127 11.92 5.53 -4.52
N ILE A 128 11.08 4.59 -4.95
CA ILE A 128 9.63 4.76 -5.02
C ILE A 128 9.06 5.06 -3.63
N GLN A 129 9.47 4.31 -2.60
CA GLN A 129 9.00 4.51 -1.23
C GLN A 129 9.39 5.87 -0.68
N ARG A 130 10.61 6.33 -0.96
CA ARG A 130 11.08 7.68 -0.60
C ARG A 130 10.22 8.76 -1.26
N CYS A 131 9.90 8.61 -2.53
CA CYS A 131 9.03 9.56 -3.23
C CYS A 131 7.59 9.52 -2.72
N LEU A 132 7.07 8.34 -2.38
CA LEU A 132 5.74 8.20 -1.78
C LEU A 132 5.67 8.87 -0.39
N SER A 133 6.72 8.75 0.42
CA SER A 133 6.75 9.34 1.77
C SER A 133 6.69 10.87 1.77
N GLN A 134 7.14 11.51 0.69
CA GLN A 134 7.05 12.97 0.51
C GLN A 134 5.65 13.46 0.14
N LEU A 135 4.75 12.57 -0.25
CA LEU A 135 3.36 12.94 -0.55
C LEU A 135 2.55 13.13 0.72
N GLU A 136 1.64 14.09 0.70
CA GLU A 136 0.57 14.16 1.69
C GLU A 136 -0.21 12.84 1.72
N THR A 137 -0.61 12.41 2.91
CA THR A 137 -1.27 11.10 3.15
C THR A 137 -2.40 10.79 2.16
N GLU A 138 -3.25 11.76 1.87
CA GLU A 138 -4.40 11.58 0.97
C GLU A 138 -3.99 11.47 -0.51
N LEU A 139 -2.90 12.13 -0.92
CA LEU A 139 -2.32 11.98 -2.26
C LEU A 139 -1.65 10.63 -2.40
N ARG A 140 -0.88 10.23 -1.38
CA ARG A 140 -0.23 8.93 -1.31
C ARG A 140 -1.24 7.80 -1.42
N ALA A 141 -2.34 7.86 -0.66
CA ALA A 141 -3.37 6.84 -0.74
C ALA A 141 -4.02 6.74 -2.13
N ALA A 142 -4.31 7.87 -2.77
CA ALA A 142 -4.91 7.85 -4.10
C ALA A 142 -4.02 7.12 -5.13
N VAL A 143 -2.71 7.41 -5.13
CA VAL A 143 -1.77 6.76 -6.06
C VAL A 143 -1.49 5.31 -5.68
N VAL A 144 -1.40 4.99 -4.39
CA VAL A 144 -1.18 3.60 -3.95
C VAL A 144 -2.37 2.72 -4.33
N LEU A 145 -3.60 3.16 -4.10
CA LEU A 145 -4.78 2.37 -4.42
C LEU A 145 -4.98 2.20 -5.93
N VAL A 146 -4.79 3.27 -6.72
CA VAL A 146 -5.07 3.24 -8.16
C VAL A 146 -3.87 2.73 -8.96
N ASP A 147 -2.70 3.34 -8.81
CA ASP A 147 -1.56 3.06 -9.70
C ASP A 147 -0.74 1.85 -9.24
N VAL A 148 -0.61 1.62 -7.93
CA VAL A 148 0.16 0.49 -7.42
C VAL A 148 -0.71 -0.76 -7.31
N GLN A 149 -1.96 -0.63 -6.83
CA GLN A 149 -2.85 -1.77 -6.60
C GLN A 149 -3.85 -2.02 -7.75
N GLY A 150 -3.85 -1.18 -8.77
CA GLY A 150 -4.68 -1.35 -9.96
C GLY A 150 -6.19 -1.21 -9.70
N MET A 151 -6.60 -0.54 -8.61
CA MET A 151 -8.00 -0.28 -8.34
C MET A 151 -8.57 0.70 -9.36
N ASP A 152 -9.83 0.49 -9.74
CA ASP A 152 -10.54 1.54 -10.48
C ASP A 152 -10.87 2.75 -9.59
N TYR A 153 -11.24 3.86 -10.22
CA TYR A 153 -11.50 5.10 -9.48
C TYR A 153 -12.71 5.02 -8.54
N ALA A 154 -13.70 4.17 -8.86
CA ALA A 154 -14.89 4.02 -8.03
C ALA A 154 -14.55 3.20 -6.78
N GLU A 155 -13.81 2.09 -6.94
CA GLU A 155 -13.29 1.29 -5.83
C GLU A 155 -12.40 2.13 -4.90
N ALA A 156 -11.47 2.90 -5.46
CA ALA A 156 -10.61 3.79 -4.67
C ALA A 156 -11.42 4.88 -3.93
N ALA A 157 -12.48 5.41 -4.55
CA ALA A 157 -13.39 6.38 -3.92
C ALA A 157 -14.14 5.77 -2.73
N GLU A 158 -14.58 4.53 -2.84
CA GLU A 158 -15.20 3.78 -1.74
C GLU A 158 -14.22 3.54 -0.59
N VAL A 159 -13.00 3.07 -0.90
CA VAL A 159 -11.94 2.83 0.09
C VAL A 159 -11.60 4.12 0.83
N MET A 160 -11.37 5.21 0.10
CA MET A 160 -10.99 6.51 0.67
C MET A 160 -12.17 7.25 1.32
N LYS A 161 -13.40 6.82 1.12
CA LYS A 161 -14.64 7.53 1.50
C LYS A 161 -14.64 8.97 0.97
N ARG A 162 -14.31 9.13 -0.30
CA ARG A 162 -14.24 10.43 -0.97
C ARG A 162 -15.00 10.41 -2.29
N PRO A 163 -15.56 11.56 -2.73
CA PRO A 163 -16.15 11.66 -4.06
C PRO A 163 -15.15 11.30 -5.16
N LEU A 164 -15.58 10.62 -6.20
CA LEU A 164 -14.77 10.18 -7.34
C LEU A 164 -13.98 11.33 -7.98
N GLY A 165 -14.58 12.52 -8.11
CA GLY A 165 -13.89 13.71 -8.60
C GLY A 165 -12.72 14.14 -7.71
N THR A 166 -12.84 13.97 -6.38
CA THR A 166 -11.77 14.23 -5.42
C THR A 166 -10.63 13.24 -5.59
N VAL A 167 -10.94 11.96 -5.79
CA VAL A 167 -9.89 10.92 -6.03
C VAL A 167 -9.13 11.22 -7.31
N LYS A 168 -9.84 11.54 -8.42
CA LYS A 168 -9.22 11.92 -9.70
C LYS A 168 -8.28 13.13 -9.57
N SER A 169 -8.71 14.19 -8.87
CA SER A 169 -7.90 15.39 -8.69
C SER A 169 -6.67 15.13 -7.80
N ARG A 170 -6.81 14.32 -6.75
CA ARG A 170 -5.69 13.92 -5.88
C ARG A 170 -4.70 13.06 -6.64
N LEU A 171 -5.18 12.10 -7.41
CA LEU A 171 -4.33 11.23 -8.23
C LEU A 171 -3.51 12.03 -9.23
N ALA A 172 -4.12 13.01 -9.94
CA ALA A 172 -3.40 13.87 -10.86
C ALA A 172 -2.26 14.64 -10.18
N ARG A 173 -2.52 15.23 -9.00
CA ARG A 173 -1.49 15.92 -8.21
C ARG A 173 -0.41 14.96 -7.70
N ALA A 174 -0.81 13.77 -7.23
CA ALA A 174 0.12 12.75 -6.75
C ALA A 174 1.08 12.31 -7.86
N ARG A 175 0.54 12.01 -9.05
CA ARG A 175 1.34 11.62 -10.23
C ARG A 175 2.35 12.71 -10.62
N SER A 176 1.93 13.97 -10.66
CA SER A 176 2.83 15.08 -10.97
C SER A 176 3.98 15.21 -9.96
N ARG A 177 3.69 15.11 -8.65
CA ARG A 177 4.72 15.16 -7.60
C ARG A 177 5.64 13.95 -7.63
N LEU A 178 5.09 12.73 -7.84
CA LEU A 178 5.89 11.52 -7.99
C LEU A 178 6.79 11.57 -9.20
N GLN A 179 6.27 12.00 -10.35
CA GLN A 179 7.07 12.16 -11.57
C GLN A 179 8.27 13.08 -11.30
N HIS A 180 8.05 14.22 -10.66
CA HIS A 180 9.12 15.15 -10.33
C HIS A 180 10.16 14.53 -9.37
N CYS A 181 9.72 13.83 -8.33
CA CYS A 181 10.62 13.15 -7.40
C CYS A 181 11.42 12.03 -8.08
N LEU A 182 10.75 11.17 -8.87
CA LEU A 182 11.38 10.03 -9.54
C LEU A 182 12.38 10.44 -10.64
N GLN A 183 12.30 11.65 -11.17
CA GLN A 183 13.32 12.20 -12.07
C GLN A 183 14.71 12.24 -11.41
N GLY A 184 14.78 12.43 -10.08
CA GLY A 184 16.03 12.36 -9.32
C GLY A 184 16.62 10.94 -9.21
N PHE A 185 15.88 9.92 -9.64
CA PHE A 185 16.28 8.50 -9.64
C PHE A 185 16.16 7.88 -11.04
N ALA A 186 16.37 8.70 -12.08
CA ALA A 186 16.15 8.28 -13.49
C ALA A 186 16.98 7.05 -13.88
N GLU A 187 18.18 6.88 -13.31
CA GLU A 187 19.06 5.73 -13.54
C GLU A 187 18.45 4.40 -13.06
N LEU A 188 17.61 4.42 -12.02
CA LEU A 188 16.94 3.23 -11.50
C LEU A 188 15.67 2.88 -12.28
N LEU A 189 15.15 3.83 -13.08
CA LEU A 189 13.93 3.58 -13.84
C LEU A 189 14.24 2.77 -15.11
N PRO A 190 13.37 1.80 -15.47
CA PRO A 190 13.44 1.15 -16.76
C PRO A 190 13.43 2.17 -17.90
N ASP A 191 14.18 1.93 -18.99
CA ASP A 191 14.41 2.89 -20.08
C ASP A 191 13.12 3.53 -20.63
N ARG A 192 12.03 2.76 -20.70
CA ARG A 192 10.71 3.24 -21.15
C ARG A 192 10.09 4.33 -20.28
N PHE A 193 10.59 4.51 -19.05
CA PHE A 193 10.11 5.52 -18.09
C PHE A 193 11.12 6.66 -17.87
N ARG A 194 12.32 6.56 -18.45
CA ARG A 194 13.32 7.64 -18.41
C ARG A 194 12.85 8.76 -19.34
N LEU A 195 12.61 9.92 -18.77
CA LEU A 195 12.36 11.10 -19.58
C LEU A 195 13.68 11.49 -20.25
N HIS A 196 13.76 11.32 -21.57
CA HIS A 196 14.86 11.91 -22.32
C HIS A 196 14.76 13.41 -22.18
N THR A 197 15.62 14.00 -21.37
CA THR A 197 15.85 15.44 -21.37
C THR A 197 16.33 15.77 -22.78
N LYS A 198 15.48 16.39 -23.61
CA LYS A 198 15.97 16.98 -24.85
C LYS A 198 16.99 18.02 -24.41
N GLU A 199 18.27 17.72 -24.64
CA GLU A 199 19.32 18.72 -24.60
C GLU A 199 18.92 19.80 -25.60
N THR A 200 18.54 20.95 -25.06
CA THR A 200 18.33 22.16 -25.85
C THR A 200 19.74 22.64 -26.21
N GLN A 201 20.17 22.37 -27.44
CA GLN A 201 21.29 23.08 -28.08
C GLN A 201 20.90 24.52 -28.36
#